data_3dcf8659a59ee9b210b8f6b232ebede0
#
_entry.id   3dcf8659a59ee9b210b8f6b232ebede0
#
_cell.length_a   1.000
_cell.length_b   1.000
_cell.length_c   1.000
_cell.angle_alpha   90.00
_cell.angle_beta   90.00
_cell.angle_gamma   90.00
#
_symmetry.space_group_name_H-M   'P 1'
#
loop_
_entity.id
_entity.type
_entity.pdbx_description
1 polymer ?
#
loop_
_entity_poly.entity_id
_entity_poly.type
_entity_poly.pdbx_seq_one_letter_code
_entity_poly.pdbx_strand_id
1 'polypeptide(L)'
;MEFHRGETVICSASITDDNGNSKDPSTSMKITITDFQNGFEVNDLAMTKDSTGEYYYDYTLDTDALKGYYTALYKATDGKRITIEKDTFEVIE
;
A
#
# COMPACT_ATOMS: atom_id res chain seq x y z
N MET A 1 -11.04 3.92 -7.62
CA MET A 1 -10.42 5.26 -7.63
C MET A 1 -9.50 5.36 -8.84
N GLU A 2 -9.52 6.48 -9.53
CA GLU A 2 -8.79 6.66 -10.80
C GLU A 2 -7.71 7.71 -10.65
N PHE A 3 -6.57 7.45 -11.28
CA PHE A 3 -5.43 8.37 -11.29
C PHE A 3 -4.90 8.55 -12.70
N HIS A 4 -4.38 9.71 -12.99
CA HIS A 4 -3.69 9.98 -14.25
C HIS A 4 -2.20 9.66 -14.11
N ARG A 5 -1.58 9.35 -15.24
CA ARG A 5 -0.12 9.17 -15.27
C ARG A 5 0.56 10.43 -14.76
N GLY A 6 1.62 10.26 -13.99
CA GLY A 6 2.37 11.36 -13.39
C GLY A 6 1.81 11.83 -12.06
N GLU A 7 0.64 11.37 -11.65
CA GLU A 7 0.07 11.71 -10.35
C GLU A 7 0.67 10.87 -9.24
N THR A 8 0.58 11.36 -8.01
CA THR A 8 0.99 10.60 -6.82
C THR A 8 -0.24 9.94 -6.20
N VAL A 9 -0.16 8.62 -6.04
CA VAL A 9 -1.17 7.83 -5.34
C VAL A 9 -0.73 7.70 -3.89
N ILE A 10 -1.55 8.19 -2.96
CA ILE A 10 -1.27 8.01 -1.54
C ILE A 10 -1.92 6.71 -1.09
N CYS A 11 -1.08 5.72 -0.79
CA CYS A 11 -1.55 4.41 -0.34
C CYS A 11 -1.55 4.40 1.17
N SER A 12 -2.72 4.28 1.79
CA SER A 12 -2.88 4.39 3.24
C SER A 12 -3.42 3.09 3.82
N ALA A 13 -2.95 2.75 5.02
CA ALA A 13 -3.41 1.57 5.74
C ALA A 13 -3.59 1.89 7.22
N SER A 14 -4.64 1.37 7.82
CA SER A 14 -4.94 1.53 9.24
C SER A 14 -4.89 0.15 9.91
N ILE A 15 -4.14 0.07 11.01
CA ILE A 15 -3.97 -1.17 11.77
C ILE A 15 -4.63 -1.00 13.13
N THR A 16 -5.46 -1.98 13.51
CA THR A 16 -6.14 -1.98 14.79
C THR A 16 -5.91 -3.32 15.50
N ASP A 17 -6.05 -3.31 16.82
CA ASP A 17 -6.04 -4.54 17.61
C ASP A 17 -7.43 -5.18 17.63
N ASP A 18 -7.58 -6.28 18.38
CA ASP A 18 -8.84 -7.01 18.46
C ASP A 18 -9.98 -6.19 19.06
N ASN A 19 -9.66 -5.14 19.78
CA ASN A 19 -10.64 -4.25 20.41
C ASN A 19 -10.96 -3.03 19.55
N GLY A 20 -10.38 -2.93 18.36
CA GLY A 20 -10.61 -1.80 17.45
C GLY A 20 -9.76 -0.57 17.75
N ASN A 21 -8.79 -0.68 18.64
CA ASN A 21 -7.88 0.43 18.96
C ASN A 21 -6.71 0.46 17.98
N SER A 22 -6.27 1.66 17.62
CA SER A 22 -5.12 1.81 16.73
C SER A 22 -3.88 1.19 17.36
N LYS A 23 -3.14 0.41 16.58
CA LYS A 23 -1.97 -0.32 17.06
C LYS A 23 -0.91 -0.40 15.96
N ASP A 24 0.36 -0.20 16.36
CA ASP A 24 1.48 -0.42 15.44
C ASP A 24 1.84 -1.90 15.39
N PRO A 25 2.12 -2.44 14.18
CA PRO A 25 2.71 -3.78 14.08
C PRO A 25 4.08 -3.78 14.74
N SER A 26 4.38 -4.81 15.52
CA SER A 26 5.62 -4.82 16.30
C SER A 26 6.88 -5.04 15.46
N THR A 27 6.76 -5.60 14.27
CA THR A 27 7.89 -5.96 13.43
C THR A 27 8.02 -5.05 12.21
N SER A 28 6.99 -4.98 11.36
CA SER A 28 7.08 -4.17 10.15
C SER A 28 5.70 -3.88 9.55
N MET A 29 5.67 -2.83 8.73
CA MET A 29 4.52 -2.51 7.89
C MET A 29 5.07 -2.23 6.49
N LYS A 30 4.74 -3.11 5.53
CA LYS A 30 5.31 -3.04 4.19
C LYS A 30 4.24 -3.03 3.12
N ILE A 31 4.61 -2.49 1.97
CA ILE A 31 3.71 -2.38 0.82
C ILE A 31 4.33 -3.01 -0.41
N THR A 32 3.50 -3.69 -1.20
CA THR A 32 3.86 -4.20 -2.53
C THR A 32 2.80 -3.72 -3.50
N ILE A 33 3.22 -3.10 -4.60
CA ILE A 33 2.31 -2.64 -5.64
C ILE A 33 2.61 -3.41 -6.92
N THR A 34 1.59 -4.04 -7.49
CA THR A 34 1.71 -4.75 -8.76
C THR A 34 0.77 -4.14 -9.79
N ASP A 35 1.20 -4.15 -11.06
CA ASP A 35 0.35 -3.74 -12.16
C ASP A 35 -0.50 -4.93 -12.63
N PHE A 36 -1.35 -4.73 -13.65
CA PHE A 36 -2.27 -5.77 -14.12
C PHE A 36 -1.55 -6.93 -14.84
N GLN A 37 -0.28 -6.76 -15.15
CA GLN A 37 0.54 -7.82 -15.77
C GLN A 37 1.39 -8.54 -14.72
N ASN A 38 1.10 -8.33 -13.43
CA ASN A 38 1.83 -8.88 -12.28
C ASN A 38 3.29 -8.42 -12.19
N GLY A 39 3.61 -7.28 -12.82
CA GLY A 39 4.90 -6.65 -12.65
C GLY A 39 4.96 -5.88 -11.34
N PHE A 40 6.09 -5.99 -10.61
CA PHE A 40 6.26 -5.27 -9.36
C PHE A 40 6.67 -3.83 -9.63
N GLU A 41 5.84 -2.88 -9.23
CA GLU A 41 6.18 -1.46 -9.25
C GLU A 41 6.83 -1.03 -7.94
N VAL A 42 6.37 -1.62 -6.83
CA VAL A 42 6.95 -1.48 -5.50
C VAL A 42 6.96 -2.87 -4.89
N ASN A 43 8.12 -3.33 -4.42
CA ASN A 43 8.26 -4.69 -3.92
C ASN A 43 8.71 -4.70 -2.47
N ASP A 44 7.76 -4.92 -1.55
CA ASP A 44 8.00 -5.16 -0.14
C ASP A 44 8.82 -4.05 0.53
N LEU A 45 8.43 -2.80 0.29
CA LEU A 45 9.09 -1.63 0.86
C LEU A 45 8.39 -1.16 2.13
N ALA A 46 9.17 -0.58 3.06
CA ALA A 46 8.62 -0.07 4.30
C ALA A 46 7.70 1.12 4.05
N MET A 47 6.55 1.12 4.72
CA MET A 47 5.64 2.26 4.72
C MET A 47 6.07 3.28 5.76
N THR A 48 5.63 4.52 5.59
CA THR A 48 5.90 5.59 6.53
C THR A 48 4.78 5.67 7.57
N LYS A 49 5.16 5.75 8.84
CA LYS A 49 4.20 5.92 9.92
C LYS A 49 3.76 7.37 10.00
N ASP A 50 2.45 7.58 10.00
CA ASP A 50 1.85 8.90 10.17
C ASP A 50 1.48 9.13 11.64
N SER A 51 0.80 8.15 12.24
CA SER A 51 0.46 8.15 13.67
C SER A 51 0.28 6.70 14.08
N THR A 52 -0.03 6.47 15.37
CA THR A 52 -0.20 5.09 15.85
C THR A 52 -1.23 4.34 15.01
N GLY A 53 -0.79 3.25 14.39
CA GLY A 53 -1.64 2.40 13.56
C GLY A 53 -1.93 2.96 12.18
N GLU A 54 -1.48 4.17 11.86
CA GLU A 54 -1.74 4.81 10.57
C GLU A 54 -0.44 4.91 9.77
N TYR A 55 -0.44 4.32 8.57
CA TYR A 55 0.73 4.24 7.71
C TYR A 55 0.38 4.68 6.29
N TYR A 56 1.35 5.21 5.56
CA TYR A 56 1.15 5.60 4.17
C TYR A 56 2.40 5.36 3.34
N TYR A 57 2.19 5.36 2.04
CA TYR A 57 3.25 5.29 1.05
C TYR A 57 2.84 6.13 -0.15
N ASP A 58 3.68 7.08 -0.54
CA ASP A 58 3.42 7.92 -1.72
C ASP A 58 4.03 7.25 -2.93
N TYR A 59 3.17 6.77 -3.83
CA TYR A 59 3.61 6.15 -5.07
C TYR A 59 3.33 7.09 -6.23
N THR A 60 4.38 7.65 -6.83
CA THR A 60 4.25 8.56 -7.98
C THR A 60 4.29 7.75 -9.27
N LEU A 61 3.22 7.85 -10.04
CA LEU A 61 3.11 7.16 -11.33
C LEU A 61 4.03 7.82 -12.35
N ASP A 62 4.75 6.99 -13.11
CA ASP A 62 5.55 7.48 -14.21
C ASP A 62 4.66 8.09 -15.29
N THR A 63 5.20 8.99 -16.09
CA THR A 63 4.46 9.59 -17.19
C THR A 63 4.14 8.58 -18.30
N ASP A 64 4.84 7.45 -18.30
CA ASP A 64 4.59 6.33 -19.22
C ASP A 64 4.09 5.07 -18.51
N ALA A 65 3.51 5.22 -17.30
CA ALA A 65 2.99 4.10 -16.55
C ALA A 65 1.94 3.34 -17.36
N LEU A 66 1.86 2.02 -17.16
CA LEU A 66 0.85 1.20 -17.81
C LEU A 66 -0.54 1.61 -17.33
N LYS A 67 -1.48 1.70 -18.26
CA LYS A 67 -2.89 1.95 -17.91
C LYS A 67 -3.53 0.63 -17.48
N GLY A 68 -4.45 0.71 -16.53
CA GLY A 68 -5.17 -0.46 -16.03
C GLY A 68 -5.21 -0.49 -14.52
N TYR A 69 -5.57 -1.63 -13.97
CA TYR A 69 -5.72 -1.80 -12.54
C TYR A 69 -4.42 -2.20 -11.89
N TYR A 70 -4.12 -1.53 -10.78
CA TYR A 70 -2.97 -1.83 -9.92
C TYR A 70 -3.49 -2.32 -8.58
N THR A 71 -2.75 -3.24 -7.96
CA THR A 71 -3.08 -3.76 -6.63
C THR A 71 -2.01 -3.34 -5.65
N ALA A 72 -2.42 -2.67 -4.57
CA ALA A 72 -1.56 -2.38 -3.44
C ALA A 72 -1.83 -3.41 -2.36
N LEU A 73 -0.79 -4.11 -1.93
CA LEU A 73 -0.88 -5.14 -0.90
C LEU A 73 -0.14 -4.65 0.32
N TYR A 74 -0.85 -4.55 1.43
CA TYR A 74 -0.30 -4.07 2.69
C TYR A 74 -0.04 -5.26 3.61
N LYS A 75 1.18 -5.38 4.11
CA LYS A 75 1.56 -6.48 4.98
C LYS A 75 2.03 -5.96 6.33
N ALA A 76 1.23 -6.22 7.36
CA ALA A 76 1.57 -5.91 8.74
C ALA A 76 2.12 -7.16 9.41
N THR A 77 3.34 -7.09 9.93
CA THR A 77 3.96 -8.21 10.63
C THR A 77 4.09 -7.87 12.11
N ASP A 78 3.52 -8.71 12.95
CA ASP A 78 3.52 -8.53 14.39
C ASP A 78 4.03 -9.84 15.01
N GLY A 79 5.36 -9.95 15.13
CA GLY A 79 6.00 -11.18 15.54
C GLY A 79 5.76 -12.28 14.51
N LYS A 80 5.02 -13.31 14.91
CA LYS A 80 4.68 -14.43 14.02
C LYS A 80 3.36 -14.23 13.29
N ARG A 81 2.63 -13.17 13.59
CA ARG A 81 1.33 -12.90 12.98
C ARG A 81 1.50 -11.95 11.80
N ILE A 82 0.95 -12.34 10.68
CA ILE A 82 0.98 -11.55 9.45
C ILE A 82 -0.44 -11.27 9.02
N THR A 83 -0.75 -9.99 8.82
CA THR A 83 -2.04 -9.57 8.30
C THR A 83 -1.83 -8.90 6.95
N ILE A 84 -2.61 -9.31 5.95
CA ILE A 84 -2.50 -8.80 4.60
C ILE A 84 -3.82 -8.19 4.18
N GLU A 85 -3.76 -6.96 3.67
CA GLU A 85 -4.91 -6.27 3.10
C GLU A 85 -4.57 -5.81 1.70
N LYS A 86 -5.57 -5.74 0.84
CA LYS A 86 -5.39 -5.33 -0.55
C LYS A 86 -6.29 -4.16 -0.88
N ASP A 87 -5.78 -3.30 -1.73
CA ASP A 87 -6.53 -2.18 -2.27
C ASP A 87 -6.24 -2.10 -3.77
N THR A 88 -7.18 -1.59 -4.54
CA THR A 88 -7.04 -1.54 -6.00
C THR A 88 -7.30 -0.12 -6.48
N PHE A 89 -6.46 0.35 -7.39
CA PHE A 89 -6.70 1.62 -8.06
C PHE A 89 -6.48 1.46 -9.56
N GLU A 90 -7.09 2.36 -10.33
CA GLU A 90 -7.00 2.32 -11.79
C GLU A 90 -6.17 3.49 -12.31
N VAL A 91 -5.26 3.21 -13.23
CA VAL A 91 -4.47 4.23 -13.91
C VAL A 91 -5.08 4.47 -15.28
N ILE A 92 -5.48 5.71 -15.53
CA ILE A 92 -6.00 6.18 -16.82
C ILE A 92 -4.98 7.14 -17.43
N GLU A 93 -5.29 7.72 -18.55
CA GLU A 93 -4.34 8.58 -19.29
C GLU A 93 -3.73 9.70 -18.52
#